data_27394c41a879cb299bc1bec20de3d2e9
#
_entry.id   27394c41a879cb299bc1bec20de3d2e9
#
_cell.length_a   1.000
_cell.length_b   1.000
_cell.length_c   1.000
_cell.angle_alpha   90.00
_cell.angle_beta   90.00
_cell.angle_gamma   90.00
#
_symmetry.space_group_name_H-M   'P 1'
#
loop_
_entity.id
_entity.type
_entity.pdbx_description
1 polymer ?
#
loop_
_entity_poly.entity_id
_entity_poly.type
_entity_poly.pdbx_seq_one_letter_code
_entity_poly.pdbx_strand_id
1 'polypeptide(L)'
;LGNRQASAFLPARGVEERVLADAAQLSSLADETPEGRSIVVLAKQRFNLRERDLQSLHATFVPFTAQTRMSGINIDQRMIRKGSVDAIRRHIEANGGHFPADVDKQVEEVARQGATPLVVAEGERVLGIISLKDIVKGGIKERFAQLRKMGIKTVMITGDNRLTAAAIAAEAGVDDFLAEATPEAKLALIRQYQSEGRLVAMTGDGTNDA
;
A
#
# COMPACT_ATOMS: atom_id res chain seq x y z
N LEU A 1 8.06 -3.18 -10.40
CA LEU A 1 7.34 -2.27 -9.52
C LEU A 1 6.46 -3.14 -8.64
N GLY A 2 6.55 -3.16 -7.35
CA GLY A 2 5.70 -4.04 -6.54
C GLY A 2 6.25 -4.37 -5.16
N ASN A 3 7.13 -3.54 -4.62
CA ASN A 3 7.60 -3.67 -3.24
C ASN A 3 7.14 -2.43 -2.48
N ARG A 4 5.88 -2.44 -2.04
CA ARG A 4 5.36 -1.42 -1.13
C ARG A 4 6.05 -1.58 0.21
N GLN A 5 6.61 -0.48 0.72
CA GLN A 5 7.24 -0.46 2.03
C GLN A 5 6.66 0.65 2.89
N ALA A 6 6.53 0.37 4.17
CA ALA A 6 6.11 1.37 5.13
C ALA A 6 7.15 2.49 5.21
N SER A 7 6.69 3.72 5.03
CA SER A 7 7.52 4.93 5.02
C SER A 7 7.25 5.87 6.19
N ALA A 8 6.02 5.88 6.71
CA ALA A 8 5.62 6.74 7.81
C ALA A 8 4.42 6.19 8.58
N PHE A 9 4.33 6.57 9.84
CA PHE A 9 3.16 6.45 10.69
C PHE A 9 2.54 7.83 10.84
N LEU A 10 1.26 7.98 10.51
CA LEU A 10 0.51 9.23 10.58
C LEU A 10 -0.63 9.06 11.60
N PRO A 11 -0.46 9.49 12.86
CA PRO A 11 -1.46 9.28 13.89
C PRO A 11 -2.71 10.13 13.65
N ALA A 12 -3.87 9.60 14.04
CA ALA A 12 -5.10 10.36 14.16
C ALA A 12 -4.96 11.41 15.28
N ARG A 13 -5.80 12.43 15.22
CA ARG A 13 -5.76 13.50 16.22
C ARG A 13 -5.91 12.96 17.64
N GLY A 14 -4.98 13.32 18.52
CA GLY A 14 -4.97 12.86 19.93
C GLY A 14 -4.46 11.43 20.13
N VAL A 15 -3.81 10.85 19.12
CA VAL A 15 -3.09 9.58 19.23
C VAL A 15 -1.60 9.86 19.12
N GLU A 16 -0.80 9.29 20.00
CA GLU A 16 0.65 9.35 19.90
C GLU A 16 1.15 8.44 18.78
N GLU A 17 2.14 8.89 18.00
CA GLU A 17 2.71 8.11 16.90
C GLU A 17 3.24 6.74 17.36
N ARG A 18 3.79 6.68 18.58
CA ARG A 18 4.26 5.43 19.19
C ARG A 18 3.14 4.42 19.42
N VAL A 19 1.94 4.87 19.81
CA VAL A 19 0.76 4.01 20.01
C VAL A 19 0.31 3.42 18.68
N LEU A 20 0.25 4.24 17.64
CA LEU A 20 -0.02 3.77 16.28
C LEU A 20 1.02 2.77 15.81
N ALA A 21 2.31 3.07 15.99
CA ALA A 21 3.40 2.18 15.57
C ALA A 21 3.38 0.84 16.31
N ASP A 22 3.05 0.83 17.61
CA ASP A 22 2.89 -0.39 18.42
C ASP A 22 1.76 -1.26 17.87
N ALA A 23 0.59 -0.70 17.64
CA ALA A 23 -0.55 -1.40 17.08
C ALA A 23 -0.28 -1.90 15.65
N ALA A 24 0.38 -1.07 14.82
CA ALA A 24 0.79 -1.45 13.48
C ALA A 24 1.78 -2.61 13.48
N GLN A 25 2.76 -2.61 14.37
CA GLN A 25 3.70 -3.71 14.55
C GLN A 25 2.98 -4.99 14.96
N LEU A 26 2.18 -4.95 16.04
CA LEU A 26 1.45 -6.11 16.56
C LEU A 26 0.57 -6.75 15.49
N SER A 27 -0.20 -5.97 14.75
CA SER A 27 -1.07 -6.46 13.67
C SER A 27 -0.32 -6.97 12.44
N SER A 28 0.99 -6.76 12.38
CA SER A 28 1.84 -7.16 11.23
C SER A 28 2.81 -8.30 11.56
N LEU A 29 2.86 -8.77 12.82
CA LEU A 29 3.84 -9.79 13.23
C LEU A 29 3.66 -11.15 12.53
N ALA A 30 2.43 -11.52 12.17
CA ALA A 30 2.14 -12.73 11.42
C ALA A 30 1.97 -12.46 9.90
N ASP A 31 2.17 -11.24 9.46
CA ASP A 31 2.04 -10.86 8.07
C ASP A 31 3.38 -11.07 7.34
N GLU A 32 3.50 -12.20 6.64
CA GLU A 32 4.72 -12.56 5.91
C GLU A 32 4.91 -11.80 4.60
N THR A 33 3.98 -10.92 4.24
CA THR A 33 4.12 -10.09 3.05
C THR A 33 5.28 -9.10 3.19
N PRO A 34 5.87 -8.63 2.07
CA PRO A 34 6.88 -7.57 2.12
C PRO A 34 6.40 -6.31 2.82
N GLU A 35 5.12 -5.96 2.65
CA GLU A 35 4.47 -4.83 3.33
C GLU A 35 4.45 -5.04 4.85
N GLY A 36 3.96 -6.20 5.31
CA GLY A 36 3.89 -6.52 6.74
C GLY A 36 5.26 -6.47 7.41
N ARG A 37 6.26 -7.08 6.79
CA ARG A 37 7.65 -7.03 7.29
C ARG A 37 8.19 -5.61 7.34
N SER A 38 7.91 -4.78 6.34
CA SER A 38 8.37 -3.39 6.32
C SER A 38 7.77 -2.55 7.44
N ILE A 39 6.52 -2.80 7.82
CA ILE A 39 5.85 -2.14 8.96
C ILE A 39 6.58 -2.47 10.26
N VAL A 40 6.88 -3.76 10.50
CA VAL A 40 7.62 -4.21 11.68
C VAL A 40 9.01 -3.57 11.74
N VAL A 41 9.71 -3.53 10.61
CA VAL A 41 11.04 -2.90 10.52
C VAL A 41 10.96 -1.40 10.83
N LEU A 42 10.01 -0.68 10.25
CA LEU A 42 9.83 0.76 10.47
C LEU A 42 9.53 1.07 11.95
N ALA A 43 8.64 0.29 12.59
CA ALA A 43 8.31 0.45 13.99
C ALA A 43 9.52 0.21 14.90
N LYS A 44 10.33 -0.81 14.59
CA LYS A 44 11.59 -1.09 15.30
C LYS A 44 12.59 0.05 15.14
N GLN A 45 12.79 0.55 13.94
CA GLN A 45 13.75 1.63 13.66
C GLN A 45 13.37 2.94 14.33
N ARG A 46 12.09 3.33 14.27
CA ARG A 46 11.64 4.62 14.80
C ARG A 46 11.45 4.66 16.31
N PHE A 47 10.95 3.56 16.88
CA PHE A 47 10.52 3.54 18.30
C PHE A 47 11.24 2.50 19.13
N ASN A 48 12.24 1.80 18.56
CA ASN A 48 12.96 0.71 19.22
C ASN A 48 12.01 -0.37 19.79
N LEU A 49 10.90 -0.61 19.09
CA LEU A 49 9.94 -1.65 19.47
C LEU A 49 10.57 -3.01 19.14
N ARG A 50 10.91 -3.77 20.17
CA ARG A 50 11.47 -5.11 20.01
C ARG A 50 10.41 -6.06 19.49
N GLU A 51 10.83 -7.07 18.74
CA GLU A 51 9.97 -8.21 18.42
C GLU A 51 9.49 -8.84 19.72
N ARG A 52 8.17 -9.01 19.82
CA ARG A 52 7.56 -9.65 20.96
C ARG A 52 7.46 -11.14 20.69
N ASP A 53 7.72 -11.95 21.71
CA ASP A 53 7.48 -13.39 21.63
C ASP A 53 5.95 -13.63 21.65
N LEU A 54 5.43 -13.95 20.46
CA LEU A 54 4.00 -14.18 20.23
C LEU A 54 3.48 -15.41 20.98
N GLN A 55 4.34 -16.37 21.26
CA GLN A 55 3.94 -17.59 22.00
C GLN A 55 3.59 -17.30 23.45
N SER A 56 4.21 -16.27 24.03
CA SER A 56 3.92 -15.84 25.40
C SER A 56 2.65 -15.00 25.54
N LEU A 57 2.07 -14.52 24.43
CA LEU A 57 1.05 -13.46 24.43
C LEU A 57 -0.37 -13.94 24.15
N HIS A 58 -0.72 -15.23 24.20
CA HIS A 58 -2.09 -15.75 23.92
C HIS A 58 -2.79 -15.01 22.76
N ALA A 59 -2.04 -14.71 21.72
CA ALA A 59 -2.49 -13.88 20.61
C ALA A 59 -3.17 -14.72 19.52
N THR A 60 -4.30 -14.25 19.02
CA THR A 60 -4.98 -14.84 17.85
C THR A 60 -4.84 -13.91 16.65
N PHE A 61 -4.21 -14.39 15.59
CA PHE A 61 -4.08 -13.61 14.36
C PHE A 61 -5.33 -13.70 13.50
N VAL A 62 -5.68 -12.58 12.90
CA VAL A 62 -6.74 -12.47 11.89
C VAL A 62 -6.05 -12.31 10.53
N PRO A 63 -6.05 -13.38 9.70
CA PRO A 63 -5.37 -13.32 8.40
C PRO A 63 -6.10 -12.37 7.45
N PHE A 64 -5.35 -11.80 6.50
CA PHE A 64 -5.94 -11.02 5.43
C PHE A 64 -6.78 -11.91 4.50
N THR A 65 -7.97 -11.42 4.14
CA THR A 65 -8.79 -12.03 3.08
C THR A 65 -9.19 -10.98 2.05
N ALA A 66 -9.41 -11.40 0.81
CA ALA A 66 -9.87 -10.50 -0.26
C ALA A 66 -11.28 -9.94 0.02
N GLN A 67 -12.12 -10.68 0.76
CA GLN A 67 -13.45 -10.23 1.14
C GLN A 67 -13.42 -9.17 2.24
N THR A 68 -12.65 -9.39 3.30
CA THR A 68 -12.56 -8.44 4.43
C THR A 68 -11.64 -7.27 4.14
N ARG A 69 -10.61 -7.49 3.33
CA ARG A 69 -9.52 -6.53 3.03
C ARG A 69 -8.87 -5.95 4.30
N MET A 70 -8.86 -6.76 5.35
CA MET A 70 -8.30 -6.46 6.67
C MET A 70 -7.52 -7.65 7.18
N SER A 71 -6.52 -7.38 8.00
CA SER A 71 -5.83 -8.33 8.86
C SER A 71 -5.69 -7.75 10.27
N GLY A 72 -5.24 -8.55 11.22
CA GLY A 72 -5.05 -8.01 12.56
C GLY A 72 -4.67 -9.06 13.60
N ILE A 73 -4.82 -8.67 14.84
CA ILE A 73 -4.50 -9.50 16.01
C ILE A 73 -5.52 -9.22 17.13
N ASN A 74 -5.90 -10.28 17.83
CA ASN A 74 -6.57 -10.20 19.12
C ASN A 74 -5.56 -10.64 20.17
N ILE A 75 -5.28 -9.77 21.13
CA ILE A 75 -4.32 -10.01 22.18
C ILE A 75 -4.87 -9.45 23.48
N ASP A 76 -4.99 -10.28 24.51
CA ASP A 76 -5.70 -9.93 25.75
C ASP A 76 -7.11 -9.41 25.43
N GLN A 77 -7.40 -8.15 25.80
CA GLN A 77 -8.67 -7.48 25.49
C GLN A 77 -8.57 -6.50 24.31
N ARG A 78 -7.41 -6.48 23.62
CA ARG A 78 -7.17 -5.58 22.49
C ARG A 78 -7.53 -6.27 21.18
N MET A 79 -8.33 -5.63 20.36
CA MET A 79 -8.65 -6.06 18.98
C MET A 79 -8.07 -5.05 18.01
N ILE A 80 -6.92 -5.36 17.43
CA ILE A 80 -6.24 -4.48 16.48
C ILE A 80 -6.53 -4.95 15.07
N ARG A 81 -6.89 -4.03 14.18
CA ARG A 81 -7.15 -4.26 12.76
C ARG A 81 -6.36 -3.28 11.91
N LYS A 82 -5.81 -3.77 10.80
CA LYS A 82 -5.23 -2.94 9.75
C LYS A 82 -5.80 -3.34 8.40
N GLY A 83 -6.01 -2.40 7.52
CA GLY A 83 -6.56 -2.71 6.20
C GLY A 83 -6.79 -1.49 5.33
N SER A 84 -7.48 -1.71 4.21
CA SER A 84 -7.87 -0.61 3.33
C SER A 84 -8.80 0.36 4.05
N VAL A 85 -8.79 1.62 3.61
CA VAL A 85 -9.59 2.70 4.19
C VAL A 85 -11.07 2.29 4.30
N ASP A 86 -11.66 1.80 3.22
CA ASP A 86 -13.07 1.41 3.17
C ASP A 86 -13.38 0.22 4.07
N ALA A 87 -12.46 -0.72 4.19
CA ALA A 87 -12.65 -1.90 5.03
C ALA A 87 -12.66 -1.52 6.52
N ILE A 88 -11.69 -0.72 6.95
CA ILE A 88 -11.61 -0.26 8.34
C ILE A 88 -12.75 0.70 8.66
N ARG A 89 -13.14 1.59 7.74
CA ARG A 89 -14.30 2.47 7.93
C ARG A 89 -15.56 1.64 8.22
N ARG A 90 -15.89 0.69 7.36
CA ARG A 90 -17.04 -0.21 7.58
C ARG A 90 -16.94 -0.98 8.89
N HIS A 91 -15.75 -1.45 9.24
CA HIS A 91 -15.52 -2.15 10.50
C HIS A 91 -15.79 -1.26 11.71
N ILE A 92 -15.29 -0.04 11.73
CA ILE A 92 -15.49 0.93 12.81
C ILE A 92 -16.98 1.29 12.94
N GLU A 93 -17.64 1.63 11.83
CA GLU A 93 -19.06 2.02 11.80
C GLU A 93 -19.98 0.87 12.23
N ALA A 94 -19.68 -0.36 11.79
CA ALA A 94 -20.43 -1.55 12.20
C ALA A 94 -20.32 -1.88 13.70
N ASN A 95 -19.23 -1.43 14.36
CA ASN A 95 -19.04 -1.58 15.79
C ASN A 95 -19.48 -0.34 16.60
N GLY A 96 -20.15 0.64 15.98
CA GLY A 96 -20.68 1.83 16.66
C GLY A 96 -19.68 2.98 16.78
N GLY A 97 -18.47 2.85 16.23
CA GLY A 97 -17.48 3.90 16.19
C GLY A 97 -17.70 4.91 15.06
N HIS A 98 -16.87 5.95 15.05
CA HIS A 98 -16.89 6.98 14.02
C HIS A 98 -15.52 7.10 13.34
N PHE A 99 -15.51 7.18 12.00
CA PHE A 99 -14.27 7.38 11.24
C PHE A 99 -13.92 8.88 11.23
N PRO A 100 -12.73 9.27 11.75
CA PRO A 100 -12.39 10.68 11.97
C PRO A 100 -12.13 11.42 10.65
N ALA A 101 -12.66 12.65 10.52
CA ALA A 101 -12.48 13.49 9.33
C ALA A 101 -11.02 13.95 9.10
N ASP A 102 -10.21 14.04 10.14
CA ASP A 102 -8.77 14.33 10.02
C ASP A 102 -8.01 13.16 9.37
N VAL A 103 -8.43 11.92 9.64
CA VAL A 103 -7.87 10.73 8.99
C VAL A 103 -8.24 10.71 7.50
N ASP A 104 -9.45 11.13 7.12
CA ASP A 104 -9.83 11.26 5.71
C ASP A 104 -8.90 12.21 4.95
N LYS A 105 -8.60 13.37 5.54
CA LYS A 105 -7.65 14.32 4.95
C LYS A 105 -6.25 13.76 4.81
N GLN A 106 -5.78 13.00 5.82
CA GLN A 106 -4.50 12.31 5.75
C GLN A 106 -4.47 11.23 4.66
N VAL A 107 -5.58 10.48 4.48
CA VAL A 107 -5.73 9.50 3.40
C VAL A 107 -5.56 10.16 2.03
N GLU A 108 -6.26 11.27 1.80
CA GLU A 108 -6.15 12.01 0.55
C GLU A 108 -4.73 12.53 0.29
N GLU A 109 -4.07 13.05 1.33
CA GLU A 109 -2.70 13.55 1.22
C GLU A 109 -1.71 12.44 0.89
N VAL A 110 -1.80 11.29 1.58
CA VAL A 110 -0.97 10.11 1.31
C VAL A 110 -1.17 9.63 -0.14
N ALA A 111 -2.43 9.55 -0.60
CA ALA A 111 -2.74 9.15 -1.98
C ALA A 111 -2.21 10.15 -3.00
N ARG A 112 -2.30 11.47 -2.71
CA ARG A 112 -1.77 12.53 -3.59
C ARG A 112 -0.26 12.45 -3.74
N GLN A 113 0.46 11.99 -2.71
CA GLN A 113 1.91 11.75 -2.75
C GLN A 113 2.30 10.45 -3.44
N GLY A 114 1.34 9.69 -3.99
CA GLY A 114 1.59 8.43 -4.67
C GLY A 114 1.82 7.25 -3.73
N ALA A 115 1.49 7.40 -2.45
CA ALA A 115 1.58 6.32 -1.47
C ALA A 115 0.20 5.68 -1.23
N THR A 116 0.19 4.45 -0.71
CA THR A 116 -1.02 3.73 -0.36
C THR A 116 -1.25 3.85 1.15
N PRO A 117 -2.39 4.39 1.60
CA PRO A 117 -2.73 4.44 3.01
C PRO A 117 -3.30 3.10 3.48
N LEU A 118 -2.74 2.54 4.56
CA LEU A 118 -3.37 1.50 5.37
C LEU A 118 -3.84 2.09 6.67
N VAL A 119 -5.10 1.89 7.02
CA VAL A 119 -5.66 2.38 8.30
C VAL A 119 -5.45 1.33 9.38
N VAL A 120 -5.09 1.79 10.57
CA VAL A 120 -4.98 0.98 11.80
C VAL A 120 -6.02 1.43 12.79
N ALA A 121 -6.74 0.45 13.35
CA ALA A 121 -7.75 0.68 14.38
C ALA A 121 -7.58 -0.30 15.53
N GLU A 122 -7.99 0.12 16.71
CA GLU A 122 -8.10 -0.71 17.91
C GLU A 122 -9.51 -0.57 18.50
N GLY A 123 -10.24 -1.69 18.54
CA GLY A 123 -11.67 -1.67 18.88
C GLY A 123 -12.45 -0.77 17.92
N GLU A 124 -13.14 0.21 18.46
CA GLU A 124 -13.97 1.19 17.73
C GLU A 124 -13.19 2.48 17.37
N ARG A 125 -11.91 2.56 17.71
CA ARG A 125 -11.10 3.76 17.54
C ARG A 125 -10.11 3.61 16.41
N VAL A 126 -10.10 4.56 15.48
CA VAL A 126 -9.03 4.70 14.49
C VAL A 126 -7.80 5.29 15.16
N LEU A 127 -6.65 4.62 15.04
CA LEU A 127 -5.37 5.08 15.57
C LEU A 127 -4.60 5.96 14.58
N GLY A 128 -4.77 5.74 13.29
CA GLY A 128 -4.10 6.50 12.25
C GLY A 128 -3.82 5.66 11.00
N ILE A 129 -2.83 6.10 10.24
CA ILE A 129 -2.49 5.56 8.92
C ILE A 129 -1.03 5.11 8.89
N ILE A 130 -0.77 4.00 8.21
CA ILE A 130 0.55 3.61 7.73
C ILE A 130 0.63 4.05 6.27
N SER A 131 1.60 4.87 5.92
CA SER A 131 1.89 5.22 4.54
C SER A 131 2.78 4.15 3.91
N LEU A 132 2.27 3.45 2.90
CA LEU A 132 3.03 2.49 2.10
C LEU A 132 3.46 3.15 0.80
N LYS A 133 4.76 3.21 0.55
CA LYS A 133 5.31 3.78 -0.67
C LYS A 133 5.94 2.71 -1.54
N ASP A 134 5.62 2.72 -2.83
CA ASP A 134 6.32 1.87 -3.78
C ASP A 134 7.78 2.32 -3.89
N ILE A 135 8.69 1.39 -3.67
CA ILE A 135 10.10 1.65 -3.88
C ILE A 135 10.39 1.43 -5.36
N VAL A 136 10.64 2.53 -6.05
CA VAL A 136 11.25 2.50 -7.36
C VAL A 136 12.70 2.05 -7.19
N LYS A 137 13.05 0.88 -7.77
CA LYS A 137 14.41 0.34 -7.69
C LYS A 137 15.41 1.37 -8.21
N GLY A 138 16.48 1.59 -7.46
CA GLY A 138 17.56 2.46 -7.89
C GLY A 138 18.08 2.10 -9.28
N GLY A 139 18.39 3.11 -10.11
CA GLY A 139 18.87 2.91 -11.47
C GLY A 139 17.78 2.65 -12.52
N ILE A 140 16.48 2.57 -12.15
CA ILE A 140 15.42 2.30 -13.13
C ILE A 140 15.18 3.51 -14.04
N LYS A 141 15.29 4.70 -13.50
CA LYS A 141 15.15 5.96 -14.24
C LYS A 141 16.20 6.09 -15.36
N GLU A 142 17.43 5.73 -15.01
CA GLU A 142 18.54 5.70 -15.96
C GLU A 142 18.32 4.64 -17.05
N ARG A 143 17.80 3.47 -16.71
CA ARG A 143 17.46 2.42 -17.67
C ARG A 143 16.36 2.86 -18.63
N PHE A 144 15.29 3.49 -18.13
CA PHE A 144 14.24 4.03 -19.02
C PHE A 144 14.77 5.17 -19.89
N ALA A 145 15.67 6.01 -19.38
CA ALA A 145 16.34 7.00 -20.20
C ALA A 145 17.20 6.39 -21.32
N GLN A 146 17.87 5.26 -21.06
CA GLN A 146 18.60 4.50 -22.09
C GLN A 146 17.66 3.91 -23.14
N LEU A 147 16.55 3.29 -22.74
CA LEU A 147 15.52 2.77 -23.66
C LEU A 147 14.98 3.87 -24.56
N ARG A 148 14.70 5.05 -24.00
CA ARG A 148 14.24 6.21 -24.76
C ARG A 148 15.27 6.67 -25.79
N LYS A 149 16.57 6.67 -25.48
CA LYS A 149 17.64 6.96 -26.44
C LYS A 149 17.70 5.94 -27.58
N MET A 150 17.27 4.70 -27.35
CA MET A 150 17.14 3.65 -28.35
C MET A 150 15.84 3.75 -29.17
N GLY A 151 15.02 4.77 -28.94
CA GLY A 151 13.73 4.95 -29.64
C GLY A 151 12.60 4.10 -29.07
N ILE A 152 12.79 3.47 -27.89
CA ILE A 152 11.79 2.62 -27.24
C ILE A 152 10.96 3.51 -26.31
N LYS A 153 9.65 3.58 -26.55
CA LYS A 153 8.68 4.23 -25.66
C LYS A 153 8.30 3.25 -24.54
N THR A 154 8.34 3.73 -23.30
CA THR A 154 7.95 2.95 -22.11
C THR A 154 6.63 3.46 -21.57
N VAL A 155 5.68 2.54 -21.33
CA VAL A 155 4.36 2.85 -20.78
C VAL A 155 4.12 1.99 -19.56
N MET A 156 3.84 2.63 -18.42
CA MET A 156 3.44 1.94 -17.20
C MET A 156 1.93 1.68 -17.22
N ILE A 157 1.53 0.44 -16.90
CA ILE A 157 0.12 0.09 -16.76
C ILE A 157 -0.10 -0.38 -15.32
N THR A 158 -1.06 0.21 -14.62
CA THR A 158 -1.35 -0.10 -13.23
C THR A 158 -2.86 -0.03 -12.93
N GLY A 159 -3.32 -0.82 -11.98
CA GLY A 159 -4.66 -0.73 -11.42
C GLY A 159 -4.83 0.38 -10.37
N ASP A 160 -3.75 1.07 -10.00
CA ASP A 160 -3.78 2.15 -9.02
C ASP A 160 -4.56 3.36 -9.56
N ASN A 161 -5.04 4.22 -8.65
CA ASN A 161 -5.68 5.47 -9.02
C ASN A 161 -4.71 6.39 -9.78
N ARG A 162 -5.27 7.34 -10.52
CA ARG A 162 -4.52 8.21 -11.43
C ARG A 162 -3.44 9.05 -10.71
N LEU A 163 -3.69 9.50 -9.48
CA LEU A 163 -2.74 10.32 -8.72
C LEU A 163 -1.51 9.50 -8.31
N THR A 164 -1.74 8.30 -7.78
CA THR A 164 -0.68 7.35 -7.43
C THR A 164 0.13 6.96 -8.66
N ALA A 165 -0.57 6.59 -9.75
CA ALA A 165 0.08 6.21 -11.00
C ALA A 165 0.95 7.33 -11.58
N ALA A 166 0.47 8.58 -11.57
CA ALA A 166 1.23 9.72 -12.07
C ALA A 166 2.51 9.97 -11.25
N ALA A 167 2.43 9.87 -9.92
CA ALA A 167 3.58 10.05 -9.04
C ALA A 167 4.66 8.96 -9.29
N ILE A 168 4.25 7.69 -9.38
CA ILE A 168 5.16 6.57 -9.65
C ILE A 168 5.76 6.68 -11.04
N ALA A 169 4.98 7.03 -12.06
CA ALA A 169 5.45 7.22 -13.42
C ALA A 169 6.52 8.32 -13.52
N ALA A 170 6.31 9.44 -12.84
CA ALA A 170 7.27 10.54 -12.77
C ALA A 170 8.56 10.13 -12.04
N GLU A 171 8.46 9.41 -10.92
CA GLU A 171 9.61 8.91 -10.17
C GLU A 171 10.41 7.89 -10.97
N ALA A 172 9.73 6.95 -11.64
CA ALA A 172 10.37 5.94 -12.48
C ALA A 172 10.93 6.50 -13.80
N GLY A 173 10.40 7.63 -14.27
CA GLY A 173 10.82 8.27 -15.51
C GLY A 173 10.33 7.54 -16.77
N VAL A 174 9.18 6.88 -16.72
CA VAL A 174 8.52 6.31 -17.91
C VAL A 174 7.94 7.41 -18.80
N ASP A 175 7.67 7.09 -20.07
CA ASP A 175 7.20 8.09 -21.04
C ASP A 175 5.71 8.37 -20.92
N ASP A 176 4.93 7.37 -20.45
CA ASP A 176 3.48 7.46 -20.36
C ASP A 176 2.95 6.45 -19.32
N PHE A 177 1.69 6.60 -18.92
CA PHE A 177 1.06 5.62 -18.02
C PHE A 177 -0.44 5.48 -18.27
N LEU A 178 -0.96 4.27 -17.97
CA LEU A 178 -2.39 3.97 -17.90
C LEU A 178 -2.71 3.58 -16.46
N ALA A 179 -3.54 4.39 -15.80
CA ALA A 179 -4.03 4.16 -14.45
C ALA A 179 -5.39 3.47 -14.47
N GLU A 180 -5.82 2.88 -13.36
CA GLU A 180 -7.11 2.21 -13.19
C GLU A 180 -7.40 1.20 -14.32
N ALA A 181 -6.32 0.56 -14.80
CA ALA A 181 -6.36 -0.29 -15.96
C ALA A 181 -7.14 -1.57 -15.67
N THR A 182 -8.17 -1.82 -16.49
CA THR A 182 -8.82 -3.12 -16.59
C THR A 182 -8.09 -4.00 -17.59
N PRO A 183 -8.27 -5.33 -17.59
CA PRO A 183 -7.71 -6.22 -18.61
C PRO A 183 -8.08 -5.78 -20.02
N GLU A 184 -9.32 -5.34 -20.23
CA GLU A 184 -9.83 -4.86 -21.53
C GLU A 184 -9.13 -3.57 -21.96
N ALA A 185 -8.96 -2.60 -21.05
CA ALA A 185 -8.26 -1.34 -21.32
C ALA A 185 -6.79 -1.57 -21.68
N LYS A 186 -6.13 -2.51 -20.99
CA LYS A 186 -4.76 -2.95 -21.27
C LYS A 186 -4.64 -3.54 -22.68
N LEU A 187 -5.55 -4.47 -23.04
CA LEU A 187 -5.59 -5.09 -24.35
C LEU A 187 -5.87 -4.06 -25.46
N ALA A 188 -6.79 -3.13 -25.24
CA ALA A 188 -7.12 -2.07 -26.17
C ALA A 188 -5.91 -1.17 -26.47
N LEU A 189 -5.15 -0.79 -25.43
CA LEU A 189 -3.93 0.02 -25.59
C LEU A 189 -2.85 -0.72 -26.40
N ILE A 190 -2.64 -2.01 -26.15
CA ILE A 190 -1.69 -2.82 -26.91
C ILE A 190 -2.09 -2.87 -28.39
N ARG A 191 -3.37 -3.15 -28.69
CA ARG A 191 -3.89 -3.20 -30.06
C ARG A 191 -3.77 -1.85 -30.78
N GLN A 192 -3.98 -0.74 -30.05
CA GLN A 192 -3.78 0.59 -30.61
C GLN A 192 -2.33 0.77 -31.07
N TYR A 193 -1.34 0.50 -30.24
CA TYR A 193 0.07 0.63 -30.65
C TYR A 193 0.44 -0.32 -31.79
N GLN A 194 -0.11 -1.53 -31.81
CA GLN A 194 0.10 -2.46 -32.93
C GLN A 194 -0.51 -1.97 -34.22
N SER A 195 -1.70 -1.36 -34.17
CA SER A 195 -2.34 -0.77 -35.39
C SER A 195 -1.58 0.44 -35.95
N GLU A 196 -0.81 1.12 -35.08
CA GLU A 196 0.13 2.18 -35.47
C GLU A 196 1.44 1.63 -36.07
N GLY A 197 1.54 0.31 -36.28
CA GLY A 197 2.73 -0.34 -36.81
C GLY A 197 3.87 -0.51 -35.81
N ARG A 198 3.61 -0.38 -34.53
CA ARG A 198 4.63 -0.52 -33.49
C ARG A 198 4.75 -1.95 -33.03
N LEU A 199 5.98 -2.39 -32.76
CA LEU A 199 6.25 -3.63 -32.05
C LEU A 199 6.05 -3.38 -30.54
N VAL A 200 5.18 -4.17 -29.90
CA VAL A 200 4.86 -4.04 -28.49
C VAL A 200 5.42 -5.23 -27.72
N ALA A 201 6.22 -4.96 -26.71
CA ALA A 201 6.64 -5.94 -25.72
C ALA A 201 5.97 -5.62 -24.36
N MET A 202 5.49 -6.64 -23.66
CA MET A 202 4.90 -6.51 -22.36
C MET A 202 5.70 -7.32 -21.34
N THR A 203 5.88 -6.74 -20.16
CA THR A 203 6.47 -7.41 -19.01
C THR A 203 5.58 -7.20 -17.79
N GLY A 204 5.33 -8.23 -17.05
CA GLY A 204 4.52 -8.21 -15.83
C GLY A 204 5.07 -9.17 -14.79
N ASP A 205 4.44 -9.20 -13.62
CA ASP A 205 4.80 -10.13 -12.53
C ASP A 205 4.09 -11.49 -12.61
N GLY A 206 3.26 -11.69 -13.63
CA GLY A 206 2.61 -12.95 -13.96
C GLY A 206 1.33 -13.26 -13.20
N THR A 207 0.93 -12.44 -12.23
CA THR A 207 -0.24 -12.77 -11.38
C THR A 207 -1.58 -12.33 -11.98
N ASN A 208 -1.58 -11.28 -12.80
CA ASN A 208 -2.79 -10.67 -13.40
C ASN A 208 -2.61 -10.30 -14.87
N ASP A 209 -1.67 -10.94 -15.58
CA ASP A 209 -1.28 -10.58 -16.94
C ASP A 209 -1.83 -11.51 -18.03
N ALA A 210 -2.78 -12.38 -17.66
CA ALA A 210 -3.44 -13.31 -18.58
C ALA A 210 -4.66 -12.69 -19.26
#